data_bf4848f9a68265164c057e2134d26a60
#
_entry.id   bf4848f9a68265164c057e2134d26a60
#
_cell.length_a   1.000
_cell.length_b   1.000
_cell.length_c   1.000
_cell.angle_alpha   90.00
_cell.angle_beta   90.00
_cell.angle_gamma   90.00
#
_symmetry.space_group_name_H-M   'P 1'
#
loop_
_entity.id
_entity.type
_entity.pdbx_description
1 polymer ?
#
loop_
_entity_poly.entity_id
_entity_poly.type
_entity_poly.pdbx_seq_one_letter_code
_entity_poly.pdbx_strand_id
1 'polypeptide(L)'
;IKDLLNPLYARKNIDIRSLLREVTVVPESMPVRNLLKLMQGKRLQLAIVVDEYGGTAGMVTLEDIVEEIVGEIQDEFDEERPTVEKRTEKLYSLDAKMLLDDVNEMFGTNIEEENIDTIGGWLSTQVDTPPRVGQKANFGDDEFFVEEVDRVRITRVLVKLNHTVDGNTDI
;
A
#
# COMPACT_ATOMS: atom_id res chain seq x y z
N ILE A 1 16.83 -16.88 -9.83
CA ILE A 1 16.90 -16.36 -11.22
C ILE A 1 18.36 -16.29 -11.69
N LYS A 2 19.32 -15.77 -10.91
CA LYS A 2 20.74 -15.68 -11.33
C LYS A 2 21.33 -17.02 -11.73
N ASP A 3 20.99 -18.11 -11.04
CA ASP A 3 21.49 -19.46 -11.32
C ASP A 3 20.95 -20.05 -12.63
N LEU A 4 19.84 -19.50 -13.15
CA LEU A 4 19.26 -19.88 -14.46
C LEU A 4 19.99 -19.21 -15.63
N LEU A 5 20.62 -18.06 -15.44
CA LEU A 5 21.21 -17.28 -16.54
C LEU A 5 22.36 -18.02 -17.21
N ASN A 6 23.28 -18.61 -16.44
CA ASN A 6 24.43 -19.31 -16.99
C ASN A 6 24.06 -20.53 -17.86
N PRO A 7 23.15 -21.46 -17.42
CA PRO A 7 22.66 -22.55 -18.26
C PRO A 7 21.89 -22.08 -19.49
N LEU A 8 21.10 -20.99 -19.38
CA LEU A 8 20.38 -20.41 -20.53
C LEU A 8 21.33 -19.89 -21.61
N TYR A 9 22.35 -19.12 -21.21
CA TYR A 9 23.38 -18.66 -22.14
C TYR A 9 24.14 -19.81 -22.81
N ALA A 10 24.40 -20.89 -22.07
CA ALA A 10 25.10 -22.06 -22.58
C ALA A 10 24.19 -22.99 -23.43
N ARG A 11 22.90 -22.67 -23.63
CA ARG A 11 21.90 -23.51 -24.35
C ARG A 11 21.89 -24.97 -23.87
N LYS A 12 22.11 -25.19 -22.57
CA LYS A 12 22.06 -26.53 -21.96
C LYS A 12 20.63 -26.84 -21.53
N ASN A 13 20.27 -28.13 -21.57
CA ASN A 13 19.06 -28.58 -20.92
C ASN A 13 19.13 -28.26 -19.42
N ILE A 14 18.16 -27.49 -18.93
CA ILE A 14 18.12 -27.02 -17.54
C ILE A 14 17.24 -27.98 -16.76
N ASP A 15 17.84 -28.71 -15.84
CA ASP A 15 17.09 -29.40 -14.79
C ASP A 15 16.83 -28.39 -13.64
N ILE A 16 15.59 -27.89 -13.58
CA ILE A 16 15.16 -26.91 -12.58
C ILE A 16 15.34 -27.48 -11.16
N ARG A 17 15.15 -28.79 -10.97
CA ARG A 17 15.29 -29.42 -9.66
C ARG A 17 16.71 -29.33 -9.10
N SER A 18 17.70 -29.40 -9.97
CA SER A 18 19.11 -29.27 -9.58
C SER A 18 19.49 -27.85 -9.14
N LEU A 19 18.67 -26.86 -9.49
CA LEU A 19 18.86 -25.45 -9.15
C LEU A 19 18.03 -25.00 -7.94
N LEU A 20 17.19 -25.88 -7.38
CA LEU A 20 16.43 -25.57 -6.17
C LEU A 20 17.37 -25.45 -4.98
N ARG A 21 17.13 -24.46 -4.15
CA ARG A 21 17.81 -24.26 -2.88
C ARG A 21 16.91 -24.74 -1.74
N GLU A 22 17.52 -25.25 -0.70
CA GLU A 22 16.79 -25.54 0.53
C GLU A 22 16.16 -24.25 1.07
N VAL A 23 14.89 -24.32 1.43
CA VAL A 23 14.16 -23.22 2.04
C VAL A 23 13.97 -23.51 3.53
N THR A 24 14.07 -22.50 4.36
CA THR A 24 13.75 -22.62 5.78
C THR A 24 12.25 -22.58 5.95
N VAL A 25 11.72 -23.57 6.71
CA VAL A 25 10.31 -23.68 7.06
C VAL A 25 10.14 -23.30 8.51
N VAL A 26 9.10 -22.52 8.81
CA VAL A 26 8.78 -22.05 10.16
C VAL A 26 7.28 -22.22 10.42
N PRO A 27 6.85 -22.52 11.66
CA PRO A 27 5.43 -22.59 11.99
C PRO A 27 4.82 -21.19 12.08
N GLU A 28 3.54 -21.03 11.72
CA GLU A 28 2.83 -19.76 11.80
C GLU A 28 2.72 -19.21 13.24
N SER A 29 2.80 -20.10 14.25
CA SER A 29 2.81 -19.70 15.66
C SER A 29 4.14 -19.10 16.13
N MET A 30 5.17 -19.02 15.26
CA MET A 30 6.47 -18.45 15.63
C MET A 30 6.36 -16.94 15.84
N PRO A 31 6.74 -16.41 17.03
CA PRO A 31 6.77 -14.96 17.24
C PRO A 31 7.72 -14.26 16.26
N VAL A 32 7.29 -13.13 15.69
CA VAL A 32 8.03 -12.32 14.70
C VAL A 32 9.45 -11.99 15.18
N ARG A 33 9.63 -11.67 16.46
CA ARG A 33 10.96 -11.42 17.05
C ARG A 33 11.91 -12.62 16.91
N ASN A 34 11.41 -13.83 17.08
CA ASN A 34 12.21 -15.06 16.97
C ASN A 34 12.53 -15.36 15.51
N LEU A 35 11.56 -15.14 14.63
CA LEU A 35 11.73 -15.26 13.19
C LEU A 35 12.80 -14.30 12.68
N LEU A 36 12.77 -13.02 13.09
CA LEU A 36 13.79 -12.04 12.73
C LEU A 36 15.20 -12.50 13.13
N LYS A 37 15.37 -12.97 14.39
CA LYS A 37 16.67 -13.48 14.87
C LYS A 37 17.14 -14.71 14.06
N LEU A 38 16.22 -15.61 13.71
CA LEU A 38 16.52 -16.78 12.89
C LEU A 38 16.98 -16.37 11.49
N MET A 39 16.25 -15.44 10.85
CA MET A 39 16.55 -14.96 9.51
C MET A 39 17.90 -14.22 9.47
N GLN A 40 18.17 -13.34 10.43
CA GLN A 40 19.45 -12.65 10.57
C GLN A 40 20.60 -13.63 10.81
N GLY A 41 20.44 -14.56 11.76
CA GLY A 41 21.47 -15.52 12.12
C GLY A 41 21.85 -16.47 10.97
N LYS A 42 20.89 -16.86 10.16
CA LYS A 42 21.07 -17.73 8.99
C LYS A 42 21.25 -16.97 7.67
N ARG A 43 21.20 -15.64 7.68
CA ARG A 43 21.23 -14.76 6.49
C ARG A 43 20.17 -15.15 5.45
N LEU A 44 18.94 -15.40 5.93
CA LEU A 44 17.80 -15.76 5.09
C LEU A 44 17.09 -14.49 4.64
N GLN A 45 16.65 -14.49 3.40
CA GLN A 45 15.82 -13.45 2.81
C GLN A 45 14.34 -13.85 2.81
N LEU A 46 14.04 -15.17 2.90
CA LEU A 46 12.71 -15.72 2.79
C LEU A 46 12.58 -16.98 3.64
N ALA A 47 11.40 -17.19 4.24
CA ALA A 47 10.99 -18.44 4.88
C ALA A 47 9.58 -18.84 4.43
N ILE A 48 9.31 -20.15 4.41
CA ILE A 48 7.98 -20.69 4.18
C ILE A 48 7.30 -20.89 5.53
N VAL A 49 6.07 -20.43 5.62
CA VAL A 49 5.23 -20.58 6.83
C VAL A 49 4.32 -21.80 6.66
N VAL A 50 4.25 -22.62 7.69
CA VAL A 50 3.40 -23.83 7.70
C VAL A 50 2.42 -23.79 8.86
N ASP A 51 1.22 -24.33 8.62
CA ASP A 51 0.18 -24.54 9.63
C ASP A 51 0.47 -25.76 10.52
N GLU A 52 -0.43 -26.05 11.47
CA GLU A 52 -0.30 -27.17 12.42
C GLU A 52 -0.43 -28.54 11.73
N TYR A 53 -0.96 -28.58 10.53
CA TYR A 53 -1.15 -29.82 9.74
C TYR A 53 -0.01 -30.06 8.74
N GLY A 54 0.99 -29.16 8.71
CA GLY A 54 2.11 -29.20 7.77
C GLY A 54 1.77 -28.67 6.37
N GLY A 55 0.61 -28.03 6.21
CA GLY A 55 0.23 -27.31 4.99
C GLY A 55 1.00 -25.99 4.88
N THR A 56 1.21 -25.52 3.66
CA THR A 56 1.82 -24.21 3.44
C THR A 56 0.79 -23.12 3.69
N ALA A 57 0.95 -22.35 4.78
CA ALA A 57 0.13 -21.19 5.10
C ALA A 57 0.53 -19.95 4.27
N GLY A 58 1.84 -19.82 3.94
CA GLY A 58 2.33 -18.70 3.15
C GLY A 58 3.85 -18.64 3.10
N MET A 59 4.36 -17.46 2.80
CA MET A 59 5.78 -17.13 2.88
C MET A 59 5.95 -15.78 3.57
N VAL A 60 7.12 -15.54 4.13
CA VAL A 60 7.51 -14.29 4.77
C VAL A 60 8.91 -13.91 4.32
N THR A 61 9.14 -12.65 4.00
CA THR A 61 10.44 -12.09 3.66
C THR A 61 11.04 -11.34 4.86
N LEU A 62 12.34 -11.09 4.81
CA LEU A 62 12.99 -10.25 5.82
C LEU A 62 12.48 -8.80 5.73
N GLU A 63 12.20 -8.35 4.52
CA GLU A 63 11.64 -7.05 4.22
C GLU A 63 10.27 -6.87 4.89
N ASP A 64 9.35 -7.84 4.78
CA ASP A 64 8.03 -7.81 5.44
C ASP A 64 8.16 -7.64 6.96
N ILE A 65 9.12 -8.37 7.56
CA ILE A 65 9.35 -8.28 9.01
C ILE A 65 9.92 -6.91 9.40
N VAL A 66 10.82 -6.36 8.60
CA VAL A 66 11.41 -5.04 8.87
C VAL A 66 10.34 -3.97 8.71
N GLU A 67 9.51 -4.06 7.68
CA GLU A 67 8.39 -3.14 7.45
C GLU A 67 7.41 -3.16 8.63
N GLU A 68 7.07 -4.33 9.17
CA GLU A 68 6.18 -4.45 10.33
C GLU A 68 6.77 -3.89 11.63
N ILE A 69 8.11 -3.95 11.81
CA ILE A 69 8.79 -3.47 13.03
C ILE A 69 9.11 -1.98 12.97
N VAL A 70 9.52 -1.51 11.81
CA VAL A 70 9.99 -0.13 11.59
C VAL A 70 8.84 0.77 11.16
N GLY A 71 7.72 0.18 10.71
CA GLY A 71 6.69 0.86 9.94
C GLY A 71 7.17 1.14 8.51
N GLU A 72 6.35 1.77 7.71
CA GLU A 72 6.83 2.34 6.45
C GLU A 72 8.06 3.19 6.80
N ILE A 73 9.23 2.85 6.24
CA ILE A 73 10.43 3.68 6.40
C ILE A 73 10.05 5.00 5.73
N GLN A 74 9.64 5.97 6.54
CA GLN A 74 9.55 7.34 6.06
C GLN A 74 10.95 7.68 5.61
N ASP A 75 11.13 7.84 4.30
CA ASP A 75 12.37 8.35 3.77
C ASP A 75 12.61 9.70 4.46
N GLU A 76 13.81 9.93 5.03
CA GLU A 76 14.16 11.20 5.67
C GLU A 76 14.02 12.39 4.70
N PHE A 77 13.67 12.11 3.44
CA PHE A 77 13.35 13.05 2.37
C PHE A 77 11.85 13.13 2.04
N ASP A 78 10.99 12.31 2.64
CA ASP A 78 9.57 12.56 2.62
C ASP A 78 9.31 13.77 3.55
N GLU A 79 9.42 14.96 2.99
CA GLU A 79 8.81 16.16 3.59
C GLU A 79 7.39 15.76 3.95
N GLU A 80 7.03 15.87 5.23
CA GLU A 80 5.66 15.61 5.71
C GLU A 80 4.72 16.52 4.91
N ARG A 81 4.22 16.00 3.79
CA ARG A 81 3.23 16.74 3.02
C ARG A 81 2.00 16.92 3.90
N PRO A 82 1.44 18.11 3.97
CA PRO A 82 0.29 18.34 4.81
C PRO A 82 -0.87 17.41 4.40
N THR A 83 -1.64 16.98 5.39
CA THR A 83 -2.83 16.15 5.18
C THR A 83 -3.78 16.77 4.15
N VAL A 84 -3.85 18.10 4.16
CA VAL A 84 -4.62 18.93 3.20
C VAL A 84 -3.70 19.97 2.61
N GLU A 85 -3.59 20.00 1.29
CA GLU A 85 -2.84 21.02 0.55
C GLU A 85 -3.80 21.78 -0.37
N LYS A 86 -4.06 23.04 -0.07
CA LYS A 86 -4.88 23.92 -0.93
C LYS A 86 -4.06 24.35 -2.15
N ARG A 87 -4.39 23.87 -3.34
CA ARG A 87 -3.76 24.24 -4.61
C ARG A 87 -4.34 25.52 -5.18
N THR A 88 -5.67 25.66 -5.12
CA THR A 88 -6.43 26.84 -5.53
C THR A 88 -7.67 26.98 -4.66
N GLU A 89 -8.50 28.02 -4.87
CA GLU A 89 -9.76 28.20 -4.16
C GLU A 89 -10.73 27.00 -4.30
N LYS A 90 -10.58 26.20 -5.33
CA LYS A 90 -11.47 25.08 -5.64
C LYS A 90 -10.74 23.74 -5.82
N LEU A 91 -9.44 23.71 -5.56
CA LEU A 91 -8.62 22.52 -5.81
C LEU A 91 -7.77 22.19 -4.59
N TYR A 92 -7.98 21.00 -4.03
CA TYR A 92 -7.33 20.53 -2.81
C TYR A 92 -6.70 19.15 -3.06
N SER A 93 -5.49 18.94 -2.56
CA SER A 93 -4.84 17.63 -2.54
C SER A 93 -4.90 17.11 -1.11
N LEU A 94 -5.50 15.93 -0.93
CA LEU A 94 -5.73 15.30 0.37
C LEU A 94 -4.89 14.04 0.52
N ASP A 95 -4.42 13.78 1.74
CA ASP A 95 -3.93 12.44 2.09
C ASP A 95 -5.10 11.44 1.98
N ALA A 96 -4.89 10.33 1.29
CA ALA A 96 -5.93 9.32 1.10
C ALA A 96 -6.36 8.62 2.41
N LYS A 97 -5.57 8.75 3.49
CA LYS A 97 -5.90 8.26 4.84
C LYS A 97 -6.86 9.19 5.59
N MET A 98 -7.15 10.39 5.08
CA MET A 98 -8.08 11.33 5.70
C MET A 98 -9.46 10.70 5.85
N LEU A 99 -10.07 10.87 7.03
CA LEU A 99 -11.37 10.30 7.32
C LEU A 99 -12.47 10.96 6.48
N LEU A 100 -13.49 10.20 6.11
CA LEU A 100 -14.65 10.71 5.39
C LEU A 100 -15.38 11.80 6.18
N ASP A 101 -15.48 11.65 7.51
CA ASP A 101 -16.11 12.65 8.37
C ASP A 101 -15.39 14.00 8.29
N ASP A 102 -14.05 14.00 8.30
CA ASP A 102 -13.24 15.22 8.18
C ASP A 102 -13.40 15.86 6.80
N VAL A 103 -13.46 15.04 5.74
CA VAL A 103 -13.69 15.50 4.35
C VAL A 103 -15.09 16.12 4.22
N ASN A 104 -16.10 15.45 4.80
CA ASN A 104 -17.47 15.91 4.78
C ASN A 104 -17.63 17.25 5.53
N GLU A 105 -17.02 17.38 6.71
CA GLU A 105 -17.02 18.63 7.47
C GLU A 105 -16.33 19.76 6.69
N MET A 106 -15.16 19.46 6.10
CA MET A 106 -14.36 20.46 5.38
C MET A 106 -15.05 21.00 4.12
N PHE A 107 -15.70 20.11 3.35
CA PHE A 107 -16.23 20.48 2.03
C PHE A 107 -17.76 20.54 1.98
N GLY A 108 -18.44 20.26 3.10
CA GLY A 108 -19.92 20.23 3.15
C GLY A 108 -20.52 19.10 2.33
N THR A 109 -19.79 18.01 2.18
CA THR A 109 -20.26 16.78 1.51
C THR A 109 -20.92 15.84 2.52
N ASN A 110 -21.53 14.77 2.05
CA ASN A 110 -22.07 13.68 2.90
C ASN A 110 -21.71 12.34 2.27
N ILE A 111 -20.42 12.09 2.07
CA ILE A 111 -19.92 10.85 1.51
C ILE A 111 -20.00 9.79 2.61
N GLU A 112 -20.73 8.72 2.36
CA GLU A 112 -20.88 7.57 3.25
C GLU A 112 -20.72 6.30 2.44
N GLU A 113 -19.98 5.31 2.98
CA GLU A 113 -19.83 4.00 2.37
C GLU A 113 -19.67 2.95 3.47
N GLU A 114 -20.36 1.83 3.34
CA GLU A 114 -20.35 0.78 4.36
C GLU A 114 -18.95 0.16 4.51
N ASN A 115 -18.43 0.12 5.75
CA ASN A 115 -17.10 -0.41 6.11
C ASN A 115 -15.92 0.35 5.48
N ILE A 116 -16.09 1.61 5.12
CA ILE A 116 -15.04 2.46 4.58
C ILE A 116 -15.00 3.79 5.32
N ASP A 117 -13.86 4.08 5.95
CA ASP A 117 -13.71 5.25 6.81
C ASP A 117 -12.85 6.35 6.15
N THR A 118 -12.15 6.07 5.04
CA THR A 118 -11.20 7.02 4.44
C THR A 118 -11.54 7.40 3.01
N ILE A 119 -11.13 8.62 2.61
CA ILE A 119 -11.38 9.14 1.26
C ILE A 119 -10.71 8.30 0.17
N GLY A 120 -9.51 7.77 0.42
CA GLY A 120 -8.82 6.88 -0.51
C GLY A 120 -9.52 5.53 -0.64
N GLY A 121 -10.06 5.02 0.48
CA GLY A 121 -10.90 3.82 0.50
C GLY A 121 -12.15 4.01 -0.34
N TRP A 122 -12.90 5.07 -0.10
CA TRP A 122 -14.10 5.40 -0.88
C TRP A 122 -13.77 5.56 -2.38
N LEU A 123 -12.75 6.35 -2.73
CA LEU A 123 -12.39 6.53 -4.13
C LEU A 123 -12.00 5.22 -4.81
N SER A 124 -11.36 4.30 -4.07
CA SER A 124 -10.98 2.97 -4.60
C SER A 124 -12.18 2.10 -4.96
N THR A 125 -13.37 2.32 -4.35
CA THR A 125 -14.61 1.61 -4.73
C THR A 125 -15.26 2.20 -5.97
N GLN A 126 -14.94 3.45 -6.29
CA GLN A 126 -15.57 4.20 -7.38
C GLN A 126 -14.77 4.13 -8.70
N VAL A 127 -13.51 3.66 -8.66
CA VAL A 127 -12.62 3.58 -9.83
C VAL A 127 -12.28 2.14 -10.19
N ASP A 128 -11.64 1.93 -11.36
CA ASP A 128 -11.21 0.60 -11.78
C ASP A 128 -10.11 0.04 -10.87
N THR A 129 -10.11 -1.27 -10.69
CA THR A 129 -9.07 -1.98 -9.94
C THR A 129 -8.08 -2.64 -10.90
N PRO A 130 -6.77 -2.45 -10.78
CA PRO A 130 -6.08 -1.55 -9.83
C PRO A 130 -6.26 -0.07 -10.18
N PRO A 131 -6.29 0.84 -9.17
CA PRO A 131 -6.45 2.27 -9.39
C PRO A 131 -5.29 2.85 -10.18
N ARG A 132 -5.57 3.88 -10.98
CA ARG A 132 -4.57 4.58 -11.81
C ARG A 132 -4.71 6.08 -11.65
N VAL A 133 -3.59 6.78 -11.65
CA VAL A 133 -3.56 8.25 -11.62
C VAL A 133 -4.43 8.84 -12.74
N GLY A 134 -5.23 9.83 -12.40
CA GLY A 134 -6.15 10.52 -13.30
C GLY A 134 -7.55 9.89 -13.40
N GLN A 135 -7.79 8.71 -12.85
CA GLN A 135 -9.16 8.20 -12.70
C GLN A 135 -9.94 9.09 -11.76
N LYS A 136 -11.25 9.18 -11.95
CA LYS A 136 -12.09 10.06 -11.15
C LYS A 136 -13.42 9.45 -10.79
N ALA A 137 -13.99 9.94 -9.70
CA ALA A 137 -15.37 9.78 -9.31
C ALA A 137 -16.01 11.15 -9.03
N ASN A 138 -17.31 11.20 -9.09
CA ASN A 138 -18.08 12.39 -8.75
C ASN A 138 -18.91 12.12 -7.51
N PHE A 139 -19.02 13.11 -6.63
CA PHE A 139 -20.01 13.12 -5.55
C PHE A 139 -20.73 14.46 -5.57
N GLY A 140 -22.02 14.43 -5.86
CA GLY A 140 -22.77 15.65 -6.19
C GLY A 140 -22.16 16.34 -7.42
N ASP A 141 -21.85 17.62 -7.26
CA ASP A 141 -21.20 18.41 -8.31
C ASP A 141 -19.67 18.37 -8.26
N ASP A 142 -19.07 17.77 -7.22
CA ASP A 142 -17.62 17.77 -6.99
C ASP A 142 -16.96 16.57 -7.65
N GLU A 143 -15.70 16.78 -8.07
CA GLU A 143 -14.89 15.77 -8.74
C GLU A 143 -13.71 15.34 -7.83
N PHE A 144 -13.53 14.03 -7.67
CA PHE A 144 -12.46 13.42 -6.90
C PHE A 144 -11.58 12.61 -7.84
N PHE A 145 -10.29 12.92 -7.89
CA PHE A 145 -9.34 12.27 -8.79
C PHE A 145 -8.29 11.48 -8.00
N VAL A 146 -7.86 10.37 -8.55
CA VAL A 146 -6.66 9.67 -8.09
C VAL A 146 -5.45 10.51 -8.47
N GLU A 147 -4.81 11.17 -7.49
CA GLU A 147 -3.63 12.02 -7.71
C GLU A 147 -2.34 11.20 -7.66
N GLU A 148 -2.20 10.32 -6.67
CA GLU A 148 -1.04 9.46 -6.52
C GLU A 148 -1.46 8.04 -6.13
N VAL A 149 -0.67 7.05 -6.56
CA VAL A 149 -0.87 5.62 -6.25
C VAL A 149 0.47 5.01 -5.89
N ASP A 150 0.51 4.26 -4.79
CA ASP A 150 1.61 3.36 -4.49
C ASP A 150 1.15 1.92 -4.69
N ARG A 151 1.76 1.22 -5.66
CA ARG A 151 1.40 -0.15 -6.10
C ARG A 151 -0.08 -0.24 -6.50
N VAL A 152 -0.95 -0.62 -5.55
CA VAL A 152 -2.41 -0.79 -5.76
C VAL A 152 -3.24 0.10 -4.83
N ARG A 153 -2.60 0.96 -4.06
CA ARG A 153 -3.24 1.80 -3.04
C ARG A 153 -3.19 3.25 -3.46
N ILE A 154 -4.30 3.95 -3.37
CA ILE A 154 -4.37 5.41 -3.54
C ILE A 154 -3.69 6.04 -2.31
N THR A 155 -2.75 6.94 -2.54
CA THR A 155 -2.01 7.67 -1.49
C THR A 155 -2.39 9.14 -1.43
N ARG A 156 -2.81 9.75 -2.56
CA ARG A 156 -3.33 11.12 -2.60
C ARG A 156 -4.57 11.21 -3.48
N VAL A 157 -5.50 12.05 -3.03
CA VAL A 157 -6.77 12.35 -3.73
C VAL A 157 -6.82 13.84 -4.03
N LEU A 158 -7.02 14.19 -5.31
CA LEU A 158 -7.23 15.57 -5.73
C LEU A 158 -8.73 15.83 -5.78
N VAL A 159 -9.20 16.81 -5.02
CA VAL A 159 -10.61 17.23 -4.95
C VAL A 159 -10.77 18.54 -5.68
N LYS A 160 -11.70 18.56 -6.64
CA LYS A 160 -12.10 19.77 -7.34
C LYS A 160 -13.54 20.11 -6.99
N LEU A 161 -13.71 21.20 -6.27
CA LEU A 161 -15.02 21.69 -5.84
C LEU A 161 -15.66 22.52 -6.94
N ASN A 162 -16.92 22.27 -7.21
CA ASN A 162 -17.72 23.07 -8.15
C ASN A 162 -18.63 24.09 -7.42
N HIS A 163 -18.63 24.05 -6.09
CA HIS A 163 -19.26 25.05 -5.23
C HIS A 163 -18.20 25.87 -4.47
N THR A 164 -18.59 26.97 -3.84
CA THR A 164 -17.74 27.74 -2.93
C THR A 164 -17.95 27.19 -1.52
N VAL A 165 -16.85 26.77 -0.87
CA VAL A 165 -16.86 26.49 0.57
C VAL A 165 -16.86 27.85 1.27
N ASP A 166 -17.94 28.16 2.04
CA ASP A 166 -17.98 29.39 2.83
C ASP A 166 -16.83 29.37 3.83
N GLY A 167 -15.89 30.29 3.64
CA GLY A 167 -14.63 30.32 4.36
C GLY A 167 -14.82 30.63 5.84
N ASN A 168 -14.96 29.61 6.65
CA ASN A 168 -14.76 29.71 8.08
C ASN A 168 -14.08 28.47 8.64
N THR A 169 -12.85 28.22 8.19
CA THR A 169 -11.95 27.29 8.88
C THR A 169 -10.56 27.91 8.84
N ASP A 170 -10.19 28.62 9.91
CA ASP A 170 -8.80 28.97 10.21
C ASP A 170 -8.03 27.66 10.40
N ILE A 171 -7.09 27.40 9.49
CA ILE A 171 -6.08 26.34 9.59
C ILE A 171 -4.82 26.92 10.19
#